data_44aa9ec4b43e21226d9595cfe51e2372
#
_entry.id   44aa9ec4b43e21226d9595cfe51e2372
#
_cell.length_a   1.000
_cell.length_b   1.000
_cell.length_c   1.000
_cell.angle_alpha   90.00
_cell.angle_beta   90.00
_cell.angle_gamma   90.00
#
_symmetry.space_group_name_H-M   'P 1'
#
loop_
_entity.id
_entity.type
_entity.pdbx_description
1 polymer ?
#
loop_
_entity_poly.entity_id
_entity_poly.type
_entity_poly.pdbx_seq_one_letter_code
_entity_poly.pdbx_strand_id
1 'polypeptide(L)'
;DIQMIVGGNVKRLEDVKKYIYTGAKKAILDMSKDTNVEIVKEASERFGSDKIAVMLNKDYDFSKIKQLKYDGVSLIIADSCANECIGLGIKILAFNCNFTFNDMVEFGKQDKVYGISDNSFAGDFDFLNFKAQLKEEGVNTIVFESAMSFDQFKKNSDGMIPVVVQDYKTDKVLMVAYMNEEAFNLTIKTGKMTYFSRSRNEIWVKGVTSGYFQY
;
A
#
# COMPACT_ATOMS: atom_id res chain seq x y z
N ASP A 1 -0.46 -11.82 6.32
CA ASP A 1 1.02 -11.76 6.38
C ASP A 1 1.52 -10.53 5.64
N ILE A 2 2.41 -9.76 6.29
CA ILE A 2 3.03 -8.58 5.67
C ILE A 2 4.13 -9.07 4.72
N GLN A 3 4.05 -8.65 3.46
CA GLN A 3 5.06 -8.99 2.47
C GLN A 3 6.23 -8.01 2.55
N MET A 4 7.43 -8.52 2.79
CA MET A 4 8.64 -7.71 2.92
C MET A 4 9.44 -7.70 1.62
N ILE A 5 9.87 -6.50 1.21
CA ILE A 5 10.89 -6.29 0.17
C ILE A 5 12.13 -5.80 0.91
N VAL A 6 13.24 -6.53 0.80
CA VAL A 6 14.41 -6.34 1.66
C VAL A 6 15.64 -6.04 0.82
N GLY A 7 16.42 -5.07 1.25
CA GLY A 7 17.68 -4.69 0.61
C GLY A 7 18.68 -4.08 1.58
N GLY A 8 19.83 -3.78 1.06
CA GLY A 8 20.95 -3.20 1.78
C GLY A 8 22.13 -4.16 1.90
N ASN A 9 23.32 -3.62 1.76
CA ASN A 9 24.59 -4.32 1.89
C ASN A 9 24.74 -5.64 1.10
N VAL A 10 24.03 -5.77 -0.02
CA VAL A 10 24.25 -6.89 -0.96
C VAL A 10 25.61 -6.70 -1.63
N LYS A 11 26.48 -7.70 -1.54
CA LYS A 11 27.81 -7.71 -2.16
C LYS A 11 28.01 -8.89 -3.10
N ARG A 12 27.23 -9.95 -2.93
CA ARG A 12 27.35 -11.20 -3.68
C ARG A 12 26.03 -11.95 -3.71
N LEU A 13 25.93 -12.90 -4.59
CA LEU A 13 24.72 -13.71 -4.81
C LEU A 13 24.24 -14.44 -3.55
N GLU A 14 25.14 -14.86 -2.68
CA GLU A 14 24.78 -15.50 -1.39
C GLU A 14 24.01 -14.55 -0.45
N ASP A 15 24.17 -13.24 -0.55
CA ASP A 15 23.42 -12.28 0.26
C ASP A 15 21.97 -12.18 -0.25
N VAL A 16 21.76 -12.23 -1.58
CA VAL A 16 20.42 -12.35 -2.20
C VAL A 16 19.73 -13.62 -1.72
N LYS A 17 20.43 -14.76 -1.75
CA LYS A 17 19.92 -16.05 -1.27
C LYS A 17 19.44 -15.96 0.17
N LYS A 18 20.20 -15.34 1.08
CA LYS A 18 19.82 -15.18 2.48
C LYS A 18 18.48 -14.43 2.62
N TYR A 19 18.32 -13.30 1.91
CA TYR A 19 17.07 -12.55 1.97
C TYR A 19 15.87 -13.37 1.48
N ILE A 20 16.00 -14.05 0.35
CA ILE A 20 14.90 -14.86 -0.18
C ILE A 20 14.54 -16.03 0.76
N TYR A 21 15.52 -16.75 1.29
CA TYR A 21 15.29 -17.91 2.15
C TYR A 21 14.83 -17.54 3.56
N THR A 22 15.06 -16.32 4.01
CA THR A 22 14.50 -15.81 5.28
C THR A 22 13.08 -15.24 5.13
N GLY A 23 12.47 -15.35 3.94
CA GLY A 23 11.07 -15.01 3.71
C GLY A 23 10.82 -13.67 3.03
N ALA A 24 11.86 -12.98 2.54
CA ALA A 24 11.65 -11.79 1.73
C ALA A 24 10.92 -12.13 0.43
N LYS A 25 9.90 -11.34 0.09
CA LYS A 25 9.21 -11.48 -1.20
C LYS A 25 10.12 -11.09 -2.35
N LYS A 26 10.95 -10.06 -2.16
CA LYS A 26 11.94 -9.60 -3.13
C LYS A 26 13.21 -9.16 -2.41
N ALA A 27 14.36 -9.39 -3.07
CA ALA A 27 15.62 -8.79 -2.70
C ALA A 27 15.88 -7.54 -3.56
N ILE A 28 16.36 -6.47 -2.94
CA ILE A 28 16.71 -5.21 -3.60
C ILE A 28 18.20 -5.17 -3.84
N LEU A 29 18.61 -4.95 -5.10
CA LEU A 29 19.97 -4.69 -5.50
C LEU A 29 20.12 -3.19 -5.80
N ASP A 30 21.06 -2.54 -5.12
CA ASP A 30 21.36 -1.12 -5.29
C ASP A 30 22.30 -0.94 -6.50
N MET A 31 21.77 -0.40 -7.59
CA MET A 31 22.49 -0.27 -8.87
C MET A 31 23.54 0.84 -8.87
N SER A 32 23.72 1.57 -7.77
CA SER A 32 24.89 2.43 -7.57
C SER A 32 26.18 1.66 -7.26
N LYS A 33 26.06 0.34 -7.04
CA LYS A 33 27.17 -0.54 -6.70
C LYS A 33 27.50 -1.48 -7.87
N ASP A 34 28.71 -1.42 -8.38
CA ASP A 34 29.18 -2.24 -9.50
C ASP A 34 28.93 -3.74 -9.26
N THR A 35 29.17 -4.21 -8.03
CA THR A 35 28.93 -5.61 -7.66
C THR A 35 27.47 -6.04 -7.86
N ASN A 36 26.51 -5.16 -7.67
CA ASN A 36 25.10 -5.45 -7.87
C ASN A 36 24.73 -5.45 -9.36
N VAL A 37 25.34 -4.56 -10.14
CA VAL A 37 25.20 -4.54 -11.60
C VAL A 37 25.68 -5.87 -12.20
N GLU A 38 26.79 -6.42 -11.72
CA GLU A 38 27.36 -7.67 -12.20
C GLU A 38 26.48 -8.89 -11.91
N ILE A 39 25.82 -8.92 -10.73
CA ILE A 39 25.09 -10.10 -10.27
C ILE A 39 23.59 -10.06 -10.53
N VAL A 40 23.01 -8.94 -10.98
CA VAL A 40 21.55 -8.78 -11.11
C VAL A 40 20.92 -9.84 -12.01
N LYS A 41 21.54 -10.11 -13.15
CA LYS A 41 21.07 -11.10 -14.12
C LYS A 41 21.14 -12.51 -13.54
N GLU A 42 22.29 -12.89 -12.98
CA GLU A 42 22.48 -14.21 -12.36
C GLU A 42 21.51 -14.42 -11.19
N ALA A 43 21.27 -13.37 -10.37
CA ALA A 43 20.31 -13.43 -9.29
C ALA A 43 18.89 -13.70 -9.80
N SER A 44 18.50 -13.06 -10.90
CA SER A 44 17.20 -13.25 -11.52
C SER A 44 17.04 -14.65 -12.12
N GLU A 45 18.05 -15.14 -12.81
CA GLU A 45 18.05 -16.50 -13.38
C GLU A 45 17.99 -17.58 -12.30
N ARG A 46 18.67 -17.36 -11.17
CA ARG A 46 18.76 -18.36 -10.09
C ARG A 46 17.55 -18.38 -9.16
N PHE A 47 17.00 -17.22 -8.80
CA PHE A 47 15.95 -17.11 -7.80
C PHE A 47 14.57 -16.79 -8.39
N GLY A 48 14.51 -16.45 -9.66
CA GLY A 48 13.30 -16.03 -10.36
C GLY A 48 13.21 -14.50 -10.44
N SER A 49 12.80 -13.99 -11.59
CA SER A 49 12.66 -12.55 -11.84
C SER A 49 11.63 -11.89 -10.91
N ASP A 50 10.61 -12.63 -10.48
CA ASP A 50 9.62 -12.15 -9.50
C ASP A 50 10.23 -11.85 -8.12
N LYS A 51 11.43 -12.35 -7.83
CA LYS A 51 12.17 -12.15 -6.58
C LYS A 51 13.16 -11.00 -6.59
N ILE A 52 13.40 -10.38 -7.74
CA ILE A 52 14.44 -9.36 -7.89
C ILE A 52 13.80 -7.97 -8.07
N ALA A 53 14.24 -7.05 -7.24
CA ALA A 53 14.03 -5.62 -7.36
C ALA A 53 15.37 -4.90 -7.45
N VAL A 54 15.39 -3.74 -8.08
CA VAL A 54 16.57 -2.87 -8.09
C VAL A 54 16.24 -1.51 -7.53
N MET A 55 17.21 -0.87 -6.89
CA MET A 55 17.13 0.52 -6.49
C MET A 55 17.97 1.37 -7.45
N LEU A 56 17.34 2.38 -8.02
CA LEU A 56 17.97 3.39 -8.87
C LEU A 56 17.91 4.73 -8.16
N ASN A 57 18.93 5.55 -8.32
CA ASN A 57 18.96 6.95 -7.90
C ASN A 57 19.21 7.87 -9.12
N LYS A 58 19.28 9.17 -8.89
CA LYS A 58 19.47 10.17 -9.96
C LYS A 58 20.79 10.02 -10.72
N ASP A 59 21.80 9.38 -10.12
CA ASP A 59 23.13 9.22 -10.71
C ASP A 59 23.22 7.99 -11.62
N TYR A 60 22.15 7.19 -11.71
CA TYR A 60 22.09 6.02 -12.56
C TYR A 60 22.20 6.41 -14.05
N ASP A 61 22.96 5.66 -14.82
CA ASP A 61 23.04 5.82 -16.28
C ASP A 61 21.77 5.30 -16.96
N PHE A 62 20.77 6.19 -17.12
CA PHE A 62 19.48 5.85 -17.70
C PHE A 62 19.54 5.39 -19.17
N SER A 63 20.67 5.56 -19.88
CA SER A 63 20.84 4.97 -21.21
C SER A 63 20.79 3.43 -21.14
N LYS A 64 21.13 2.83 -20.02
CA LYS A 64 21.14 1.39 -19.75
C LYS A 64 19.84 0.86 -19.15
N ILE A 65 18.88 1.71 -18.85
CA ILE A 65 17.69 1.31 -18.08
C ILE A 65 16.89 0.19 -18.76
N LYS A 66 16.86 0.15 -20.09
CA LYS A 66 16.16 -0.91 -20.85
C LYS A 66 16.78 -2.30 -20.60
N GLN A 67 18.06 -2.38 -20.27
CA GLN A 67 18.75 -3.63 -19.99
C GLN A 67 18.18 -4.34 -18.78
N LEU A 68 17.70 -3.60 -17.77
CA LEU A 68 17.09 -4.17 -16.55
C LEU A 68 15.93 -5.14 -16.83
N LYS A 69 15.18 -4.90 -17.91
CA LYS A 69 14.12 -5.81 -18.33
C LYS A 69 14.69 -7.15 -18.83
N TYR A 70 15.77 -7.11 -19.57
CA TYR A 70 16.45 -8.30 -20.10
C TYR A 70 17.20 -9.05 -18.98
N ASP A 71 17.64 -8.32 -17.95
CA ASP A 71 18.27 -8.90 -16.77
C ASP A 71 17.24 -9.49 -15.78
N GLY A 72 15.94 -9.45 -16.14
CA GLY A 72 14.89 -10.08 -15.35
C GLY A 72 14.49 -9.32 -14.09
N VAL A 73 14.58 -7.99 -14.10
CA VAL A 73 14.11 -7.14 -12.99
C VAL A 73 12.59 -7.02 -13.04
N SER A 74 11.91 -7.25 -11.91
CA SER A 74 10.46 -7.19 -11.82
C SER A 74 9.91 -5.94 -11.14
N LEU A 75 10.75 -5.21 -10.40
CA LEU A 75 10.41 -3.98 -9.69
C LEU A 75 11.60 -3.04 -9.66
N ILE A 76 11.36 -1.78 -9.98
CA ILE A 76 12.29 -0.68 -9.79
C ILE A 76 11.84 0.13 -8.59
N ILE A 77 12.73 0.34 -7.61
CA ILE A 77 12.58 1.32 -6.54
C ILE A 77 13.34 2.55 -7.01
N ALA A 78 12.60 3.57 -7.41
CA ALA A 78 13.15 4.77 -8.02
C ALA A 78 13.32 5.86 -6.96
N ASP A 79 14.54 5.97 -6.41
CA ASP A 79 14.87 6.98 -5.39
C ASP A 79 15.08 8.33 -6.06
N SER A 80 14.07 9.18 -5.93
CA SER A 80 14.03 10.54 -6.50
C SER A 80 14.12 10.60 -8.04
N CYS A 81 13.88 9.48 -8.75
CA CYS A 81 14.00 9.37 -10.22
C CYS A 81 12.85 8.58 -10.87
N ALA A 82 11.64 8.65 -10.29
CA ALA A 82 10.53 7.82 -10.75
C ALA A 82 10.07 8.13 -12.18
N ASN A 83 10.12 9.40 -12.60
CA ASN A 83 9.68 9.82 -13.92
C ASN A 83 10.56 9.27 -15.04
N GLU A 84 11.86 9.11 -14.80
CA GLU A 84 12.82 8.53 -15.73
C GLU A 84 12.59 7.03 -15.97
N CYS A 85 11.85 6.38 -15.07
CA CYS A 85 11.54 4.96 -15.14
C CYS A 85 10.22 4.64 -15.86
N ILE A 86 9.42 5.64 -16.21
CA ILE A 86 8.12 5.45 -16.86
C ILE A 86 8.28 4.81 -18.25
N GLY A 87 7.35 3.94 -18.64
CA GLY A 87 7.30 3.35 -19.99
C GLY A 87 8.19 2.12 -20.21
N LEU A 88 8.92 1.65 -19.19
CA LEU A 88 9.80 0.47 -19.32
C LEU A 88 9.06 -0.87 -19.32
N GLY A 89 7.80 -0.91 -18.92
CA GLY A 89 7.03 -2.13 -18.74
C GLY A 89 7.45 -2.95 -17.49
N ILE A 90 8.28 -2.38 -16.61
CA ILE A 90 8.65 -2.91 -15.29
C ILE A 90 7.83 -2.15 -14.23
N LYS A 91 7.44 -2.80 -13.14
CA LYS A 91 6.75 -2.12 -12.03
C LYS A 91 7.67 -1.10 -11.37
N ILE A 92 7.09 0.06 -10.97
CA ILE A 92 7.85 1.17 -10.38
C ILE A 92 7.25 1.49 -9.00
N LEU A 93 8.11 1.55 -7.98
CA LEU A 93 7.85 2.16 -6.69
C LEU A 93 8.58 3.50 -6.64
N ALA A 94 7.85 4.62 -6.64
CA ALA A 94 8.44 5.92 -6.40
C ALA A 94 8.85 6.03 -4.92
N PHE A 95 10.10 6.39 -4.67
CA PHE A 95 10.66 6.49 -3.33
C PHE A 95 11.35 7.85 -3.16
N ASN A 96 11.05 8.57 -2.07
CA ASN A 96 11.61 9.88 -1.76
C ASN A 96 11.56 10.91 -2.91
N CYS A 97 10.51 10.88 -3.72
CA CYS A 97 10.40 11.73 -4.89
C CYS A 97 9.93 13.16 -4.58
N ASN A 98 9.53 13.44 -3.33
CA ASN A 98 8.97 14.71 -2.88
C ASN A 98 7.78 15.17 -3.77
N PHE A 99 6.93 14.25 -4.15
CA PHE A 99 5.79 14.50 -5.00
C PHE A 99 4.76 15.40 -4.29
N THR A 100 4.26 16.40 -4.99
CA THR A 100 3.02 17.07 -4.64
C THR A 100 1.83 16.13 -4.85
N PHE A 101 0.64 16.48 -4.36
CA PHE A 101 -0.56 15.68 -4.63
C PHE A 101 -0.80 15.52 -6.13
N ASN A 102 -0.65 16.58 -6.93
CA ASN A 102 -0.81 16.52 -8.38
C ASN A 102 0.23 15.59 -9.04
N ASP A 103 1.48 15.63 -8.59
CA ASP A 103 2.51 14.70 -9.09
C ASP A 103 2.15 13.25 -8.78
N MET A 104 1.60 12.97 -7.58
CA MET A 104 1.13 11.63 -7.20
C MET A 104 -0.06 11.17 -8.06
N VAL A 105 -0.98 12.07 -8.40
CA VAL A 105 -2.08 11.80 -9.32
C VAL A 105 -1.57 11.45 -10.71
N GLU A 106 -0.71 12.28 -11.29
CA GLU A 106 -0.16 12.07 -12.63
C GLU A 106 0.71 10.79 -12.70
N PHE A 107 1.55 10.57 -11.69
CA PHE A 107 2.33 9.34 -11.59
C PHE A 107 1.44 8.11 -11.39
N GLY A 108 0.43 8.20 -10.52
CA GLY A 108 -0.48 7.10 -10.21
C GLY A 108 -1.34 6.62 -11.40
N LYS A 109 -1.55 7.49 -12.40
CA LYS A 109 -2.24 7.15 -13.66
C LYS A 109 -1.35 6.38 -14.66
N GLN A 110 -0.03 6.33 -14.44
CA GLN A 110 0.89 5.65 -15.36
C GLN A 110 0.76 4.13 -15.26
N ASP A 111 1.08 3.45 -16.37
CA ASP A 111 1.15 1.99 -16.37
C ASP A 111 2.29 1.49 -15.48
N LYS A 112 2.08 0.31 -14.88
CA LYS A 112 3.07 -0.36 -14.03
C LYS A 112 3.47 0.38 -12.74
N VAL A 113 2.70 1.34 -12.27
CA VAL A 113 2.93 1.88 -10.92
C VAL A 113 2.65 0.80 -9.89
N TYR A 114 3.65 0.54 -9.02
CA TYR A 114 3.54 -0.37 -7.89
C TYR A 114 3.09 0.36 -6.63
N GLY A 115 3.56 1.59 -6.44
CA GLY A 115 3.20 2.43 -5.32
C GLY A 115 4.09 3.67 -5.21
N ILE A 116 3.80 4.44 -4.17
CA ILE A 116 4.55 5.64 -3.78
C ILE A 116 4.90 5.47 -2.30
N SER A 117 6.15 5.73 -1.95
CA SER A 117 6.66 5.79 -0.58
C SER A 117 7.41 7.10 -0.40
N ASP A 118 6.94 7.93 0.52
CA ASP A 118 7.48 9.27 0.75
C ASP A 118 7.45 9.60 2.25
N ASN A 119 8.36 10.47 2.69
CA ASN A 119 8.41 10.93 4.07
C ASN A 119 7.20 11.78 4.47
N SER A 120 6.46 12.34 3.53
CA SER A 120 5.21 13.06 3.76
C SER A 120 4.11 12.18 4.35
N PHE A 121 4.23 10.85 4.24
CA PHE A 121 3.31 9.87 4.79
C PHE A 121 3.64 9.46 6.24
N ALA A 122 4.53 10.17 6.91
CA ALA A 122 4.91 9.87 8.29
C ALA A 122 3.83 10.31 9.30
N GLY A 123 3.86 9.70 10.50
CA GLY A 123 2.95 10.02 11.59
C GLY A 123 1.51 9.56 11.36
N ASP A 124 0.55 10.39 11.76
CA ASP A 124 -0.89 10.10 11.68
C ASP A 124 -1.49 10.44 10.31
N PHE A 125 -0.78 10.12 9.23
CA PHE A 125 -1.25 10.38 7.88
C PHE A 125 -2.54 9.61 7.56
N ASP A 126 -3.58 10.31 7.11
CA ASP A 126 -4.88 9.71 6.76
C ASP A 126 -4.86 9.07 5.36
N PHE A 127 -4.33 7.84 5.29
CA PHE A 127 -4.26 7.08 4.04
C PHE A 127 -5.63 6.77 3.43
N LEU A 128 -6.69 6.67 4.22
CA LEU A 128 -8.02 6.35 3.69
C LEU A 128 -8.60 7.53 2.92
N ASN A 129 -8.58 8.71 3.54
CA ASN A 129 -9.00 9.94 2.88
C ASN A 129 -8.12 10.26 1.66
N PHE A 130 -6.81 10.09 1.80
CA PHE A 130 -5.87 10.32 0.71
C PHE A 130 -6.13 9.39 -0.49
N LYS A 131 -6.36 8.10 -0.26
CA LYS A 131 -6.72 7.15 -1.33
C LYS A 131 -8.06 7.48 -1.97
N ALA A 132 -9.04 7.94 -1.20
CA ALA A 132 -10.32 8.39 -1.74
C ALA A 132 -10.14 9.58 -2.70
N GLN A 133 -9.34 10.59 -2.31
CA GLN A 133 -9.03 11.72 -3.17
C GLN A 133 -8.29 11.29 -4.46
N LEU A 134 -7.32 10.39 -4.36
CA LEU A 134 -6.63 9.85 -5.54
C LEU A 134 -7.61 9.11 -6.48
N LYS A 135 -8.59 8.40 -5.94
CA LYS A 135 -9.62 7.72 -6.72
C LYS A 135 -10.53 8.71 -7.44
N GLU A 136 -10.96 9.78 -6.78
CA GLU A 136 -11.74 10.87 -7.38
C GLU A 136 -11.02 11.51 -8.57
N GLU A 137 -9.69 11.61 -8.50
CA GLU A 137 -8.82 12.08 -9.58
C GLU A 137 -8.55 11.01 -10.66
N GLY A 138 -9.13 9.83 -10.56
CA GLY A 138 -9.01 8.76 -11.55
C GLY A 138 -7.81 7.83 -11.39
N VAL A 139 -7.10 7.89 -10.26
CA VAL A 139 -6.03 6.94 -9.94
C VAL A 139 -6.64 5.62 -9.45
N ASN A 140 -6.18 4.49 -9.98
CA ASN A 140 -6.66 3.18 -9.56
C ASN A 140 -6.10 2.81 -8.17
N THR A 141 -6.84 3.14 -7.12
CA THR A 141 -6.51 2.83 -5.73
C THR A 141 -7.56 1.94 -5.08
N ILE A 142 -7.13 1.13 -4.11
CA ILE A 142 -8.06 0.34 -3.28
C ILE A 142 -8.55 1.23 -2.15
N VAL A 143 -9.87 1.47 -2.13
CA VAL A 143 -10.57 2.20 -1.08
C VAL A 143 -11.60 1.29 -0.41
N PHE A 144 -12.00 1.63 0.81
CA PHE A 144 -13.13 0.96 1.43
C PHE A 144 -14.43 1.39 0.74
N GLU A 145 -15.19 0.40 0.28
CA GLU A 145 -16.51 0.60 -0.31
C GLU A 145 -17.47 -0.42 0.28
N SER A 146 -18.69 0.00 0.55
CA SER A 146 -19.72 -0.95 0.91
C SER A 146 -20.34 -1.55 -0.35
N ALA A 147 -20.55 -2.87 -0.35
CA ALA A 147 -21.29 -3.55 -1.41
C ALA A 147 -22.80 -3.19 -1.38
N MET A 148 -23.28 -2.62 -0.29
CA MET A 148 -24.70 -2.26 -0.07
C MET A 148 -24.80 -0.83 0.42
N SER A 149 -25.82 -0.10 -0.05
CA SER A 149 -26.21 1.17 0.55
C SER A 149 -26.99 0.94 1.86
N PHE A 150 -27.00 1.94 2.74
CA PHE A 150 -27.71 1.82 4.02
C PHE A 150 -29.20 1.53 3.84
N ASP A 151 -29.82 2.00 2.76
CA ASP A 151 -31.22 1.78 2.47
C ASP A 151 -31.61 0.32 2.21
N GLN A 152 -30.66 -0.48 1.78
CA GLN A 152 -30.87 -1.92 1.50
C GLN A 152 -30.94 -2.77 2.76
N PHE A 153 -30.54 -2.24 3.92
CA PHE A 153 -30.66 -2.98 5.18
C PHE A 153 -32.08 -2.89 5.77
N LYS A 154 -32.50 -4.00 6.40
CA LYS A 154 -33.73 -3.99 7.20
C LYS A 154 -33.49 -3.26 8.52
N LYS A 155 -34.11 -2.09 8.66
CA LYS A 155 -33.99 -1.23 9.83
C LYS A 155 -35.05 -1.57 10.89
N ASN A 156 -34.75 -1.26 12.16
CA ASN A 156 -35.73 -1.30 13.23
C ASN A 156 -36.66 -0.09 13.14
N SER A 157 -37.61 0.06 14.12
CA SER A 157 -38.54 1.18 14.20
C SER A 157 -37.89 2.56 14.28
N ASP A 158 -36.66 2.61 14.78
CA ASP A 158 -35.90 3.85 14.97
C ASP A 158 -34.97 4.16 13.79
N GLY A 159 -35.08 3.42 12.67
CA GLY A 159 -34.27 3.59 11.47
C GLY A 159 -32.84 3.08 11.61
N MET A 160 -32.56 2.23 12.58
CA MET A 160 -31.21 1.71 12.88
C MET A 160 -31.06 0.24 12.50
N ILE A 161 -29.81 -0.17 12.28
CA ILE A 161 -29.45 -1.56 12.10
C ILE A 161 -28.65 -2.08 13.31
N PRO A 162 -28.90 -3.31 13.79
CA PRO A 162 -28.01 -3.97 14.73
C PRO A 162 -26.74 -4.44 14.00
N VAL A 163 -25.59 -4.23 14.63
CA VAL A 163 -24.28 -4.61 14.07
C VAL A 163 -23.57 -5.53 15.04
N VAL A 164 -23.22 -6.71 14.58
CA VAL A 164 -22.35 -7.67 15.29
C VAL A 164 -20.96 -7.50 14.77
N VAL A 165 -20.02 -7.17 15.64
CA VAL A 165 -18.61 -7.01 15.32
C VAL A 165 -17.88 -8.28 15.67
N GLN A 166 -17.16 -8.84 14.70
CA GLN A 166 -16.44 -10.09 14.82
C GLN A 166 -14.98 -9.89 14.38
N ASP A 167 -14.06 -10.45 15.14
CA ASP A 167 -12.65 -10.47 14.77
C ASP A 167 -12.43 -11.43 13.61
N TYR A 168 -11.89 -10.93 12.49
CA TYR A 168 -11.77 -11.70 11.24
C TYR A 168 -10.75 -12.85 11.29
N LYS A 169 -9.82 -12.84 12.26
CA LYS A 169 -8.81 -13.88 12.42
C LYS A 169 -9.27 -15.01 13.35
N THR A 170 -10.02 -14.66 14.38
CA THR A 170 -10.39 -15.60 15.46
C THR A 170 -11.86 -15.97 15.46
N ASP A 171 -12.67 -15.33 14.62
CA ASP A 171 -14.14 -15.45 14.55
C ASP A 171 -14.85 -15.10 15.87
N LYS A 172 -14.14 -14.51 16.84
CA LYS A 172 -14.74 -14.10 18.12
C LYS A 172 -15.63 -12.88 17.93
N VAL A 173 -16.85 -12.96 18.42
CA VAL A 173 -17.73 -11.81 18.55
C VAL A 173 -17.17 -10.86 19.60
N LEU A 174 -16.87 -9.65 19.22
CA LEU A 174 -16.27 -8.61 20.08
C LEU A 174 -17.34 -7.76 20.77
N MET A 175 -18.40 -7.40 20.05
CA MET A 175 -19.50 -6.62 20.58
C MET A 175 -20.71 -6.60 19.65
N VAL A 176 -21.83 -6.09 20.19
CA VAL A 176 -23.05 -5.75 19.45
C VAL A 176 -23.37 -4.29 19.72
N ALA A 177 -23.67 -3.54 18.67
CA ALA A 177 -24.07 -2.14 18.78
C ALA A 177 -25.13 -1.80 17.70
N TYR A 178 -25.46 -0.52 17.57
CA TYR A 178 -26.40 -0.03 16.56
C TYR A 178 -25.73 1.04 15.69
N MET A 179 -26.13 1.07 14.44
CA MET A 179 -25.77 2.14 13.49
C MET A 179 -27.02 2.78 12.92
N ASN A 180 -27.01 4.10 12.83
CA ASN A 180 -27.84 4.85 11.90
C ASN A 180 -27.05 5.05 10.58
N GLU A 181 -27.64 5.69 9.60
CA GLU A 181 -27.01 5.92 8.29
C GLU A 181 -25.69 6.72 8.40
N GLU A 182 -25.66 7.74 9.27
CA GLU A 182 -24.48 8.56 9.50
C GLU A 182 -23.33 7.73 10.07
N ALA A 183 -23.58 6.88 11.07
CA ALA A 183 -22.57 6.00 11.66
C ALA A 183 -22.04 4.99 10.64
N PHE A 184 -22.92 4.44 9.80
CA PHE A 184 -22.53 3.53 8.73
C PHE A 184 -21.62 4.21 7.71
N ASN A 185 -22.02 5.38 7.21
CA ASN A 185 -21.25 6.13 6.23
C ASN A 185 -19.89 6.59 6.79
N LEU A 186 -19.84 7.01 8.07
CA LEU A 186 -18.58 7.35 8.74
C LEU A 186 -17.66 6.14 8.90
N THR A 187 -18.22 4.96 9.20
CA THR A 187 -17.42 3.71 9.26
C THR A 187 -16.75 3.43 7.92
N ILE A 188 -17.50 3.48 6.82
CA ILE A 188 -16.97 3.26 5.47
C ILE A 188 -15.91 4.31 5.11
N LYS A 189 -16.22 5.59 5.38
CA LYS A 189 -15.33 6.71 5.05
C LYS A 189 -14.01 6.67 5.81
N THR A 190 -14.06 6.33 7.10
CA THR A 190 -12.88 6.43 8.00
C THR A 190 -12.18 5.10 8.25
N GLY A 191 -12.80 3.96 7.87
CA GLY A 191 -12.33 2.62 8.23
C GLY A 191 -12.40 2.32 9.73
N LYS A 192 -12.92 3.24 10.57
CA LYS A 192 -13.04 3.07 12.02
C LYS A 192 -14.48 2.76 12.38
N MET A 193 -14.71 1.67 13.13
CA MET A 193 -16.05 1.29 13.55
C MET A 193 -16.70 2.42 14.34
N THR A 194 -17.78 2.94 13.77
CA THR A 194 -18.56 4.06 14.28
C THR A 194 -19.98 3.59 14.55
N TYR A 195 -20.53 3.92 15.69
CA TYR A 195 -21.83 3.46 16.15
C TYR A 195 -22.72 4.62 16.55
N PHE A 196 -24.01 4.32 16.73
CA PHE A 196 -24.98 5.24 17.30
C PHE A 196 -25.41 4.76 18.71
N SER A 197 -25.19 5.61 19.71
CA SER A 197 -25.63 5.36 21.08
C SER A 197 -27.08 5.78 21.25
N ARG A 198 -27.99 4.82 21.41
CA ARG A 198 -29.43 5.09 21.62
C ARG A 198 -29.71 5.83 22.93
N SER A 199 -28.97 5.50 24.00
CA SER A 199 -29.15 6.10 25.31
C SER A 199 -28.65 7.55 25.40
N ARG A 200 -27.58 7.86 24.65
CA ARG A 200 -27.00 9.21 24.61
C ARG A 200 -27.44 10.02 23.41
N ASN A 201 -28.11 9.37 22.46
CA ASN A 201 -28.54 9.96 21.19
C ASN A 201 -27.41 10.66 20.43
N GLU A 202 -26.26 9.98 20.33
CA GLU A 202 -25.06 10.52 19.69
C GLU A 202 -24.25 9.45 18.94
N ILE A 203 -23.48 9.90 17.96
CA ILE A 203 -22.45 9.11 17.26
C ILE A 203 -21.25 8.92 18.18
N TRP A 204 -20.66 7.73 18.16
CA TRP A 204 -19.40 7.47 18.83
C TRP A 204 -18.49 6.53 18.04
N VAL A 205 -17.21 6.85 17.99
CA VAL A 205 -16.17 6.05 17.32
C VAL A 205 -15.55 5.11 18.35
N LYS A 206 -15.50 3.83 18.05
CA LYS A 206 -14.89 2.84 18.92
C LYS A 206 -13.38 3.10 19.04
N GLY A 207 -12.90 3.22 20.26
CA GLY A 207 -11.49 3.40 20.56
C GLY A 207 -11.08 4.81 20.93
N VAL A 208 -11.86 5.84 20.61
CA VAL A 208 -11.51 7.24 20.93
C VAL A 208 -11.21 7.44 22.40
N THR A 209 -12.00 6.84 23.30
CA THR A 209 -11.77 6.96 24.76
C THR A 209 -10.84 5.90 25.31
N SER A 210 -10.86 4.68 24.76
CA SER A 210 -10.12 3.53 25.32
C SER A 210 -8.76 3.27 24.66
N GLY A 211 -8.48 3.91 23.53
CA GLY A 211 -7.32 3.62 22.69
C GLY A 211 -7.43 2.34 21.83
N TYR A 212 -8.49 1.54 22.03
CA TYR A 212 -8.70 0.29 21.29
C TYR A 212 -9.65 0.50 20.11
N PHE A 213 -9.11 0.92 18.98
CA PHE A 213 -9.88 1.07 17.74
C PHE A 213 -10.29 -0.30 17.17
N GLN A 214 -11.39 -0.30 16.42
CA GLN A 214 -11.84 -1.42 15.57
C GLN A 214 -11.91 -0.91 14.13
N TYR A 215 -11.33 -1.66 13.20
CA TYR A 215 -11.21 -1.31 11.79
C TYR A 215 -11.90 -2.35 10.92
#